data_d6891b2bcf3682fe5c4c42d1c7b7d3d8
#
_entry.id   d6891b2bcf3682fe5c4c42d1c7b7d3d8
#
_cell.length_a   1.000
_cell.length_b   1.000
_cell.length_c   1.000
_cell.angle_alpha   90.00
_cell.angle_beta   90.00
_cell.angle_gamma   90.00
#
_symmetry.space_group_name_H-M   'P 1'
#
loop_
_entity.id
_entity.type
_entity.pdbx_description
1 polymer ?
#
loop_
_entity_poly.entity_id
_entity_poly.type
_entity_poly.pdbx_seq_one_letter_code
_entity_poly.pdbx_strand_id
1 'polypeptide(L)'
;MEMVTLGRDGPPVSRIGLGLAATGRPAYITTHRDADFGSDRTEDALRQRTWQLLDAAYAAGVRYVDVARSYGSAELFLSQWFAARGDADDLVVGSKWGYTYVGGWDVAAPVQEVKDLSPSTFERQYRETNALIGDRLRLYQVHSLTVESGALENTALLAALAAHRSNGLLLGITTTGPAQADTVRRAFEVHIDGVQLFSSVQATWNLLEPSAGPALEEAHSGGWAVLVKEAVANGRLTRYGDAGAPGTPFGNAAAAAGVEPDALALAAVLAQPWVTVVLSGAASVDQLTSNLRAGETPVGVLPSLAEPAAQYWATRSARPWT
;
A
#
# COMPACT_ATOMS: atom_id res chain seq x y z
N MET A 1 -13.24 -12.01 8.80
CA MET A 1 -12.28 -11.52 7.77
C MET A 1 -11.92 -12.67 6.85
N GLU A 2 -12.05 -12.50 5.54
CA GLU A 2 -11.66 -13.51 4.56
C GLU A 2 -10.14 -13.61 4.46
N MET A 3 -9.61 -14.84 4.37
CA MET A 3 -8.19 -15.13 4.25
C MET A 3 -7.89 -15.68 2.86
N VAL A 4 -6.75 -15.26 2.29
CA VAL A 4 -6.27 -15.69 0.97
C VAL A 4 -4.78 -15.97 1.03
N THR A 5 -4.24 -16.67 0.05
CA THR A 5 -2.79 -16.90 -0.06
C THR A 5 -2.12 -15.68 -0.75
N LEU A 6 -1.02 -15.20 -0.20
CA LEU A 6 -0.24 -14.10 -0.78
C LEU A 6 0.55 -14.59 -2.01
N GLY A 7 -0.08 -14.56 -3.18
CA GLY A 7 0.46 -15.15 -4.40
C GLY A 7 0.39 -16.67 -4.39
N ARG A 8 1.17 -17.32 -5.26
CA ARG A 8 1.10 -18.77 -5.46
C ARG A 8 1.53 -19.57 -4.22
N ASP A 9 2.61 -19.16 -3.57
CA ASP A 9 3.30 -19.95 -2.54
C ASP A 9 3.53 -19.14 -1.24
N GLY A 10 2.85 -18.00 -1.09
CA GLY A 10 3.02 -17.15 0.08
C GLY A 10 2.20 -17.57 1.30
N PRO A 11 2.35 -16.87 2.41
CA PRO A 11 1.56 -17.13 3.62
C PRO A 11 0.10 -16.71 3.45
N PRO A 12 -0.80 -17.23 4.32
CA PRO A 12 -2.16 -16.76 4.40
C PRO A 12 -2.20 -15.30 4.92
N VAL A 13 -2.99 -14.45 4.28
CA VAL A 13 -3.19 -13.05 4.65
C VAL A 13 -4.66 -12.67 4.57
N SER A 14 -5.08 -11.63 5.27
CA SER A 14 -6.43 -11.09 5.12
C SER A 14 -6.58 -10.30 3.82
N ARG A 15 -7.77 -10.36 3.19
CA ARG A 15 -8.06 -9.59 1.96
C ARG A 15 -8.04 -8.07 2.14
N ILE A 16 -8.21 -7.58 3.38
CA ILE A 16 -7.96 -6.18 3.74
C ILE A 16 -6.69 -6.15 4.57
N GLY A 17 -5.72 -5.34 4.15
CA GLY A 17 -4.47 -5.09 4.87
C GLY A 17 -4.44 -3.67 5.43
N LEU A 18 -3.58 -3.43 6.42
CA LEU A 18 -3.35 -2.11 7.00
C LEU A 18 -2.04 -1.50 6.46
N GLY A 19 -2.12 -0.35 5.78
CA GLY A 19 -0.96 0.44 5.37
C GLY A 19 -0.59 1.48 6.41
N LEU A 20 0.68 1.56 6.82
CA LEU A 20 1.16 2.49 7.85
C LEU A 20 1.82 3.77 7.28
N ALA A 21 1.64 4.06 5.99
CA ALA A 21 2.19 5.28 5.38
C ALA A 21 1.64 6.57 6.03
N ALA A 22 0.39 6.54 6.45
CA ALA A 22 -0.28 7.70 7.03
C ALA A 22 0.16 7.98 8.47
N THR A 23 0.60 7.01 9.24
CA THR A 23 0.92 7.18 10.67
C THR A 23 2.39 7.08 10.99
N GLY A 24 3.23 6.64 10.05
CA GLY A 24 4.67 6.47 10.28
C GLY A 24 5.48 7.76 10.23
N ARG A 25 4.92 8.86 9.71
CA ARG A 25 5.60 10.17 9.54
C ARG A 25 4.60 11.32 9.62
N PRO A 26 5.05 12.55 9.97
CA PRO A 26 4.14 13.68 10.22
C PRO A 26 3.45 14.22 8.96
N ALA A 27 4.04 14.06 7.76
CA ALA A 27 3.50 14.53 6.49
C ALA A 27 3.13 13.38 5.55
N TYR A 28 1.99 13.51 4.85
CA TYR A 28 1.56 12.55 3.83
C TYR A 28 0.69 13.23 2.75
N ILE A 29 0.62 12.61 1.57
CA ILE A 29 -0.19 13.11 0.45
C ILE A 29 -1.64 12.63 0.61
N THR A 30 -2.45 13.36 1.36
CA THR A 30 -3.88 13.06 1.53
C THR A 30 -4.67 14.34 1.80
N THR A 31 -5.99 14.27 1.67
CA THR A 31 -6.90 15.35 2.05
C THR A 31 -7.32 15.23 3.53
N HIS A 32 -7.61 16.34 4.17
CA HIS A 32 -8.16 16.43 5.54
C HIS A 32 -7.30 15.83 6.65
N ARG A 33 -5.98 15.70 6.45
CA ARG A 33 -5.08 15.11 7.44
C ARG A 33 -5.06 15.89 8.76
N ASP A 34 -5.22 17.21 8.72
CA ASP A 34 -5.29 18.04 9.92
C ASP A 34 -6.49 17.67 10.81
N ALA A 35 -7.61 17.27 10.20
CA ALA A 35 -8.77 16.77 10.94
C ALA A 35 -8.50 15.40 11.58
N ASP A 36 -7.67 14.55 10.94
CA ASP A 36 -7.34 13.21 11.44
C ASP A 36 -6.35 13.25 12.62
N PHE A 37 -5.36 14.13 12.58
CA PHE A 37 -4.25 14.16 13.55
C PHE A 37 -4.27 15.35 14.49
N GLY A 38 -4.98 16.42 14.16
CA GLY A 38 -4.87 17.69 14.89
C GLY A 38 -3.45 18.26 14.81
N SER A 39 -3.06 19.01 15.83
CA SER A 39 -1.73 19.64 15.91
C SER A 39 -0.63 18.74 16.49
N ASP A 40 -0.99 17.61 17.16
CA ASP A 40 0.01 16.74 17.78
C ASP A 40 0.47 15.65 16.78
N ARG A 41 1.60 15.95 16.14
CA ARG A 41 2.31 15.08 15.19
C ARG A 41 3.69 14.68 15.70
N THR A 42 3.89 14.70 17.02
CA THR A 42 5.11 14.19 17.64
C THR A 42 5.30 12.70 17.32
N GLU A 43 6.53 12.24 17.36
CA GLU A 43 6.84 10.83 17.12
C GLU A 43 6.10 9.92 18.10
N ASP A 44 6.00 10.31 19.36
CA ASP A 44 5.25 9.57 20.38
C ASP A 44 3.75 9.52 20.10
N ALA A 45 3.13 10.62 19.69
CA ALA A 45 1.73 10.66 19.34
C ALA A 45 1.41 9.75 18.13
N LEU A 46 2.26 9.79 17.09
CA LEU A 46 2.10 8.95 15.92
C LEU A 46 2.36 7.47 16.22
N ARG A 47 3.33 7.16 17.10
CA ARG A 47 3.54 5.80 17.61
C ARG A 47 2.30 5.25 18.32
N GLN A 48 1.72 6.00 19.24
CA GLN A 48 0.50 5.60 19.97
C GLN A 48 -0.67 5.37 19.02
N ARG A 49 -0.89 6.25 18.04
CA ARG A 49 -1.93 6.09 17.01
C ARG A 49 -1.70 4.84 16.16
N THR A 50 -0.46 4.62 15.74
CA THR A 50 -0.09 3.41 14.99
C THR A 50 -0.41 2.16 15.79
N TRP A 51 -0.11 2.13 17.10
CA TRP A 51 -0.40 1.01 17.98
C TRP A 51 -1.91 0.78 18.16
N GLN A 52 -2.69 1.85 18.35
CA GLN A 52 -4.16 1.76 18.40
C GLN A 52 -4.75 1.18 17.11
N LEU A 53 -4.24 1.61 15.95
CA LEU A 53 -4.66 1.05 14.66
C LEU A 53 -4.26 -0.41 14.50
N LEU A 54 -3.04 -0.78 14.88
CA LEU A 54 -2.56 -2.17 14.84
C LEU A 54 -3.39 -3.07 15.75
N ASP A 55 -3.70 -2.63 16.97
CA ASP A 55 -4.54 -3.39 17.90
C ASP A 55 -5.95 -3.58 17.35
N ALA A 56 -6.58 -2.52 16.84
CA ALA A 56 -7.90 -2.58 16.25
C ALA A 56 -7.93 -3.47 14.99
N ALA A 57 -6.95 -3.34 14.12
CA ALA A 57 -6.82 -4.14 12.90
C ALA A 57 -6.63 -5.62 13.24
N TYR A 58 -5.70 -5.93 14.14
CA TYR A 58 -5.41 -7.31 14.54
C TYR A 58 -6.62 -7.97 15.22
N ALA A 59 -7.31 -7.25 16.13
CA ALA A 59 -8.54 -7.71 16.77
C ALA A 59 -9.68 -7.96 15.76
N ALA A 60 -9.75 -7.17 14.68
CA ALA A 60 -10.72 -7.36 13.59
C ALA A 60 -10.35 -8.48 12.60
N GLY A 61 -9.21 -9.15 12.80
CA GLY A 61 -8.74 -10.26 11.95
C GLY A 61 -7.89 -9.85 10.76
N VAL A 62 -7.37 -8.61 10.71
CA VAL A 62 -6.35 -8.22 9.73
C VAL A 62 -5.07 -9.00 9.99
N ARG A 63 -4.49 -9.59 8.94
CA ARG A 63 -3.26 -10.40 8.99
C ARG A 63 -2.22 -10.00 7.95
N TYR A 64 -2.33 -8.79 7.42
CA TYR A 64 -1.33 -8.19 6.54
C TYR A 64 -1.12 -6.71 6.89
N VAL A 65 0.12 -6.33 7.14
CA VAL A 65 0.54 -4.94 7.37
C VAL A 65 1.57 -4.53 6.33
N ASP A 66 1.38 -3.34 5.77
CA ASP A 66 2.22 -2.76 4.73
C ASP A 66 2.98 -1.54 5.24
N VAL A 67 4.30 -1.62 5.23
CA VAL A 67 5.22 -0.56 5.66
C VAL A 67 6.22 -0.19 4.55
N ALA A 68 7.13 0.73 4.81
CA ALA A 68 8.27 1.04 3.95
C ALA A 68 9.37 1.79 4.72
N ARG A 69 10.60 1.67 4.24
CA ARG A 69 11.74 2.45 4.77
C ARG A 69 11.52 3.96 4.72
N SER A 70 10.80 4.45 3.73
CA SER A 70 10.49 5.87 3.59
C SER A 70 9.29 6.35 4.42
N TYR A 71 8.60 5.48 5.15
CA TYR A 71 7.47 5.88 5.98
C TYR A 71 7.90 6.35 7.38
N GLY A 72 8.99 7.12 7.45
CA GLY A 72 9.51 7.65 8.71
C GLY A 72 9.84 6.55 9.72
N SER A 73 9.15 6.53 10.85
CA SER A 73 9.34 5.56 11.94
C SER A 73 8.37 4.35 11.89
N ALA A 74 7.63 4.13 10.77
CA ALA A 74 6.60 3.08 10.71
C ALA A 74 7.12 1.68 11.04
N GLU A 75 8.29 1.29 10.50
CA GLU A 75 8.88 -0.02 10.80
C GLU A 75 9.33 -0.12 12.27
N LEU A 76 9.85 0.96 12.85
CA LEU A 76 10.21 1.03 14.26
C LEU A 76 8.97 0.91 15.16
N PHE A 77 7.90 1.64 14.85
CA PHE A 77 6.64 1.56 15.61
C PHE A 77 6.05 0.16 15.56
N LEU A 78 6.08 -0.49 14.39
CA LEU A 78 5.61 -1.87 14.22
C LEU A 78 6.49 -2.86 15.00
N SER A 79 7.80 -2.72 14.95
CA SER A 79 8.74 -3.55 15.72
C SER A 79 8.51 -3.44 17.23
N GLN A 80 8.33 -2.22 17.74
CA GLN A 80 8.02 -1.98 19.14
C GLN A 80 6.65 -2.54 19.55
N TRP A 81 5.66 -2.46 18.66
CA TRP A 81 4.33 -3.05 18.88
C TRP A 81 4.42 -4.57 19.01
N PHE A 82 5.18 -5.26 18.13
CA PHE A 82 5.43 -6.69 18.25
C PHE A 82 6.07 -7.06 19.58
N ALA A 83 7.07 -6.28 20.00
CA ALA A 83 7.77 -6.52 21.26
C ALA A 83 6.85 -6.35 22.49
N ALA A 84 5.94 -5.38 22.45
CA ALA A 84 5.00 -5.11 23.53
C ALA A 84 3.85 -6.12 23.59
N ARG A 85 3.39 -6.62 22.42
CA ARG A 85 2.24 -7.50 22.33
C ARG A 85 2.59 -8.97 22.57
N GLY A 86 3.61 -9.50 21.90
CA GLY A 86 4.12 -10.87 22.10
C GLY A 86 3.26 -12.00 21.51
N ASP A 87 2.08 -11.74 20.94
CA ASP A 87 1.11 -12.75 20.49
C ASP A 87 0.65 -12.61 19.03
N ALA A 88 1.36 -11.82 18.19
CA ALA A 88 0.97 -11.54 16.81
C ALA A 88 1.86 -12.27 15.78
N ASP A 89 2.13 -13.56 16.00
CA ASP A 89 3.03 -14.35 15.13
C ASP A 89 2.42 -14.68 13.76
N ASP A 90 1.10 -14.61 13.64
CA ASP A 90 0.35 -14.80 12.40
C ASP A 90 0.18 -13.51 11.55
N LEU A 91 0.75 -12.37 12.01
CA LEU A 91 0.73 -11.13 11.25
C LEU A 91 1.88 -11.11 10.24
N VAL A 92 1.52 -11.02 8.97
CA VAL A 92 2.46 -10.96 7.84
C VAL A 92 2.81 -9.51 7.54
N VAL A 93 4.08 -9.23 7.34
CA VAL A 93 4.58 -7.89 7.00
C VAL A 93 5.12 -7.86 5.58
N GLY A 94 4.60 -6.88 4.80
CA GLY A 94 5.22 -6.43 3.56
C GLY A 94 5.92 -5.09 3.78
N SER A 95 7.16 -4.96 3.30
CA SER A 95 7.87 -3.69 3.32
C SER A 95 8.41 -3.32 1.94
N LYS A 96 9.00 -2.13 1.83
CA LYS A 96 9.48 -1.55 0.57
C LYS A 96 10.80 -0.83 0.77
N TRP A 97 11.64 -0.87 -0.26
CA TRP A 97 12.93 -0.20 -0.31
C TRP A 97 13.05 0.68 -1.56
N GLY A 98 14.03 1.57 -1.58
CA GLY A 98 14.32 2.42 -2.73
C GLY A 98 13.99 3.90 -2.51
N TYR A 99 13.40 4.25 -1.37
CA TYR A 99 13.30 5.63 -0.89
C TYR A 99 13.87 5.73 0.52
N THR A 100 14.57 6.83 0.78
CA THR A 100 15.03 7.21 2.12
C THR A 100 14.25 8.42 2.59
N TYR A 101 13.61 8.34 3.77
CA TYR A 101 12.99 9.49 4.40
C TYR A 101 14.06 10.48 4.85
N VAL A 102 13.93 11.74 4.46
CA VAL A 102 14.88 12.82 4.75
C VAL A 102 14.19 14.06 5.32
N GLY A 103 12.88 14.00 5.57
CA GLY A 103 12.08 15.14 6.05
C GLY A 103 12.39 15.59 7.47
N GLY A 104 13.20 14.83 8.25
CA GLY A 104 13.64 15.26 9.59
C GLY A 104 12.51 15.48 10.58
N TRP A 105 11.34 14.84 10.38
CA TRP A 105 10.11 15.04 11.14
C TRP A 105 9.46 16.43 10.97
N ASP A 106 9.88 17.17 9.92
CA ASP A 106 9.33 18.47 9.58
C ASP A 106 8.31 18.35 8.44
N VAL A 107 7.05 18.72 8.69
CA VAL A 107 5.97 18.75 7.69
C VAL A 107 6.31 19.69 6.52
N ALA A 108 7.01 20.80 6.81
CA ALA A 108 7.39 21.82 5.84
C ALA A 108 8.71 21.53 5.12
N ALA A 109 9.35 20.38 5.38
CA ALA A 109 10.60 20.04 4.71
C ALA A 109 10.43 20.06 3.18
N PRO A 110 11.32 20.73 2.44
CA PRO A 110 11.21 20.88 0.99
C PRO A 110 11.36 19.54 0.24
N VAL A 111 12.02 18.57 0.87
CA VAL A 111 12.20 17.21 0.37
C VAL A 111 11.86 16.24 1.50
N GLN A 112 10.84 15.43 1.30
CA GLN A 112 10.43 14.45 2.31
C GLN A 112 11.13 13.09 2.13
N GLU A 113 11.45 12.72 0.90
CA GLU A 113 12.10 11.44 0.59
C GLU A 113 12.97 11.54 -0.68
N VAL A 114 14.04 10.75 -0.71
CA VAL A 114 14.96 10.64 -1.86
C VAL A 114 14.92 9.23 -2.40
N LYS A 115 14.75 9.11 -3.72
CA LYS A 115 14.72 7.82 -4.43
C LYS A 115 16.10 7.39 -4.84
N ASP A 116 16.45 6.14 -4.52
CA ASP A 116 17.67 5.46 -4.99
C ASP A 116 17.42 3.96 -5.11
N LEU A 117 17.42 3.44 -6.34
CA LEU A 117 17.23 2.02 -6.66
C LEU A 117 18.55 1.31 -6.93
N SER A 118 19.66 1.75 -6.32
CA SER A 118 20.94 1.09 -6.44
C SER A 118 21.01 -0.21 -5.63
N PRO A 119 21.89 -1.17 -6.02
CA PRO A 119 22.15 -2.40 -5.26
C PRO A 119 22.59 -2.09 -3.81
N SER A 120 23.42 -1.07 -3.62
CA SER A 120 23.91 -0.68 -2.28
C SER A 120 22.79 -0.17 -1.37
N THR A 121 21.83 0.59 -1.91
CA THR A 121 20.64 1.02 -1.18
C THR A 121 19.73 -0.16 -0.83
N PHE A 122 19.54 -1.11 -1.76
CA PHE A 122 18.79 -2.34 -1.48
C PHE A 122 19.40 -3.09 -0.29
N GLU A 123 20.69 -3.42 -0.35
CA GLU A 123 21.38 -4.20 0.68
C GLU A 123 21.39 -3.49 2.05
N ARG A 124 21.57 -2.18 2.06
CA ARG A 124 21.50 -1.39 3.30
C ARG A 124 20.10 -1.42 3.88
N GLN A 125 19.09 -1.08 3.08
CA GLN A 125 17.71 -0.98 3.54
C GLN A 125 17.11 -2.35 3.91
N TYR A 126 17.49 -3.42 3.21
CA TYR A 126 17.10 -4.77 3.60
C TYR A 126 17.63 -5.13 5.00
N ARG A 127 18.91 -4.87 5.27
CA ARG A 127 19.47 -5.13 6.62
C ARG A 127 18.77 -4.30 7.70
N GLU A 128 18.48 -3.03 7.44
CA GLU A 128 17.75 -2.15 8.36
C GLU A 128 16.34 -2.67 8.63
N THR A 129 15.58 -3.02 7.60
CA THR A 129 14.23 -3.58 7.71
C THR A 129 14.24 -4.92 8.44
N ASN A 130 15.16 -5.83 8.05
CA ASN A 130 15.25 -7.16 8.65
C ASN A 130 15.63 -7.11 10.14
N ALA A 131 16.45 -6.14 10.54
CA ALA A 131 16.79 -5.93 11.96
C ALA A 131 15.58 -5.50 12.82
N LEU A 132 14.58 -4.83 12.22
CA LEU A 132 13.37 -4.39 12.92
C LEU A 132 12.23 -5.42 12.84
N ILE A 133 12.04 -6.06 11.69
CA ILE A 133 10.86 -6.89 11.38
C ILE A 133 11.17 -8.39 11.51
N GLY A 134 12.41 -8.80 11.18
CA GLY A 134 12.86 -10.18 11.26
C GLY A 134 12.02 -11.13 10.39
N ASP A 135 11.72 -12.31 10.92
CA ASP A 135 11.02 -13.39 10.22
C ASP A 135 9.56 -13.07 9.82
N ARG A 136 9.01 -11.97 10.34
CA ARG A 136 7.68 -11.48 9.95
C ARG A 136 7.70 -10.78 8.60
N LEU A 137 8.88 -10.37 8.08
CA LEU A 137 9.05 -9.84 6.74
C LEU A 137 8.90 -10.95 5.71
N ARG A 138 7.75 -11.01 5.05
CA ARG A 138 7.45 -12.05 4.06
C ARG A 138 7.43 -11.53 2.63
N LEU A 139 7.27 -10.23 2.45
CA LEU A 139 7.26 -9.57 1.14
C LEU A 139 8.12 -8.30 1.19
N TYR A 140 9.09 -8.19 0.26
CA TYR A 140 9.92 -7.00 0.13
C TYR A 140 9.87 -6.45 -1.29
N GLN A 141 9.47 -5.19 -1.44
CA GLN A 141 9.06 -4.63 -2.72
C GLN A 141 9.97 -3.47 -3.15
N VAL A 142 10.26 -3.39 -4.47
CA VAL A 142 10.86 -2.19 -5.06
C VAL A 142 9.82 -1.06 -5.02
N HIS A 143 10.14 0.05 -4.36
CA HIS A 143 9.18 1.12 -4.10
C HIS A 143 9.01 2.05 -5.32
N SER A 144 7.77 2.20 -5.80
CA SER A 144 7.40 3.09 -6.93
C SER A 144 8.27 2.89 -8.17
N LEU A 145 8.43 1.63 -8.56
CA LEU A 145 9.15 1.26 -9.78
C LEU A 145 8.47 1.88 -11.01
N THR A 146 9.27 2.33 -11.95
CA THR A 146 8.86 2.72 -13.31
C THR A 146 9.85 2.16 -14.32
N VAL A 147 9.42 1.98 -15.56
CA VAL A 147 10.32 1.51 -16.65
C VAL A 147 11.51 2.46 -16.80
N GLU A 148 11.26 3.76 -16.75
CA GLU A 148 12.29 4.80 -16.93
C GLU A 148 13.35 4.81 -15.83
N SER A 149 13.09 4.15 -14.71
CA SER A 149 14.08 4.06 -13.62
C SER A 149 15.32 3.23 -13.99
N GLY A 150 15.24 2.40 -15.04
CA GLY A 150 16.32 1.49 -15.46
C GLY A 150 16.62 0.36 -14.46
N ALA A 151 15.83 0.23 -13.39
CA ALA A 151 16.09 -0.78 -12.36
C ALA A 151 15.85 -2.23 -12.86
N LEU A 152 14.95 -2.41 -13.83
CA LEU A 152 14.65 -3.72 -14.43
C LEU A 152 15.75 -4.20 -15.41
N GLU A 153 16.65 -3.32 -15.83
CA GLU A 153 17.82 -3.59 -16.68
C GLU A 153 19.12 -3.65 -15.87
N ASN A 154 19.09 -3.31 -14.58
CA ASN A 154 20.27 -3.33 -13.71
C ASN A 154 20.59 -4.76 -13.25
N THR A 155 21.46 -5.45 -13.97
CA THR A 155 21.81 -6.84 -13.70
C THR A 155 22.39 -7.09 -12.31
N ALA A 156 23.17 -6.15 -11.77
CA ALA A 156 23.70 -6.24 -10.41
C ALA A 156 22.60 -6.17 -9.36
N LEU A 157 21.60 -5.29 -9.55
CA LEU A 157 20.45 -5.21 -8.69
C LEU A 157 19.59 -6.48 -8.77
N LEU A 158 19.32 -6.96 -9.98
CA LEU A 158 18.48 -8.15 -10.17
C LEU A 158 19.14 -9.39 -9.55
N ALA A 159 20.48 -9.52 -9.65
CA ALA A 159 21.23 -10.60 -8.99
C ALA A 159 21.15 -10.51 -7.45
N ALA A 160 21.30 -9.31 -6.89
CA ALA A 160 21.17 -9.10 -5.45
C ALA A 160 19.76 -9.47 -4.95
N LEU A 161 18.71 -9.02 -5.65
CA LEU A 161 17.33 -9.41 -5.35
C LEU A 161 17.15 -10.94 -5.41
N ALA A 162 17.64 -11.61 -6.46
CA ALA A 162 17.50 -13.05 -6.61
C ALA A 162 18.16 -13.85 -5.47
N ALA A 163 19.27 -13.36 -4.93
CA ALA A 163 19.93 -13.98 -3.78
C ALA A 163 19.02 -13.98 -2.53
N HIS A 164 18.26 -12.92 -2.29
CA HIS A 164 17.33 -12.85 -1.16
C HIS A 164 16.07 -13.70 -1.35
N ARG A 165 15.58 -13.84 -2.61
CA ARG A 165 14.47 -14.77 -2.92
C ARG A 165 14.82 -16.21 -2.52
N SER A 166 16.05 -16.63 -2.73
CA SER A 166 16.52 -17.98 -2.39
C SER A 166 16.42 -18.30 -0.89
N ASN A 167 16.28 -17.28 -0.05
CA ASN A 167 16.04 -17.41 1.40
C ASN A 167 14.55 -17.44 1.80
N GLY A 168 13.64 -17.60 0.82
CA GLY A 168 12.18 -17.69 1.08
C GLY A 168 11.47 -16.35 1.21
N LEU A 169 12.15 -15.22 0.93
CA LEU A 169 11.54 -13.90 0.86
C LEU A 169 10.79 -13.74 -0.47
N LEU A 170 9.51 -13.37 -0.40
CA LEU A 170 8.77 -12.95 -1.58
C LEU A 170 9.27 -11.58 -2.03
N LEU A 171 9.57 -11.46 -3.32
CA LEU A 171 9.97 -10.21 -3.94
C LEU A 171 8.81 -9.63 -4.76
N GLY A 172 8.65 -8.32 -4.68
CA GLY A 172 7.61 -7.63 -5.42
C GLY A 172 8.04 -6.27 -5.92
N ILE A 173 7.12 -5.64 -6.62
CA ILE A 173 7.24 -4.25 -7.05
C ILE A 173 6.06 -3.45 -6.54
N THR A 174 6.26 -2.16 -6.32
CA THR A 174 5.14 -1.20 -6.30
C THR A 174 5.28 -0.25 -7.47
N THR A 175 4.17 0.16 -8.05
CA THR A 175 4.16 1.02 -9.25
C THR A 175 3.62 2.41 -8.95
N THR A 176 3.90 3.36 -9.83
CA THR A 176 3.41 4.74 -9.78
C THR A 176 3.35 5.34 -11.19
N GLY A 177 2.51 6.36 -11.36
CA GLY A 177 2.41 7.09 -12.62
C GLY A 177 1.45 6.46 -13.63
N PRO A 178 1.14 7.19 -14.72
CA PRO A 178 0.14 6.77 -15.70
C PRO A 178 0.55 5.52 -16.51
N ALA A 179 1.85 5.19 -16.56
CA ALA A 179 2.38 4.01 -17.25
C ALA A 179 2.56 2.80 -16.32
N GLN A 180 1.87 2.74 -15.18
CA GLN A 180 2.02 1.64 -14.23
C GLN A 180 1.70 0.26 -14.84
N ALA A 181 0.78 0.16 -15.80
CA ALA A 181 0.46 -1.07 -16.51
C ALA A 181 1.67 -1.63 -17.30
N ASP A 182 2.41 -0.75 -17.97
CA ASP A 182 3.61 -1.15 -18.73
C ASP A 182 4.73 -1.60 -17.78
N THR A 183 4.87 -0.92 -16.64
CA THR A 183 5.81 -1.33 -15.59
C THR A 183 5.49 -2.71 -15.04
N VAL A 184 4.21 -3.03 -14.81
CA VAL A 184 3.77 -4.37 -14.36
C VAL A 184 4.16 -5.43 -15.38
N ARG A 185 3.80 -5.24 -16.66
CA ARG A 185 4.13 -6.20 -17.73
C ARG A 185 5.62 -6.38 -17.90
N ARG A 186 6.40 -5.28 -17.87
CA ARG A 186 7.85 -5.36 -17.99
C ARG A 186 8.51 -6.12 -16.83
N ALA A 187 8.05 -5.88 -15.59
CA ALA A 187 8.54 -6.59 -14.42
C ALA A 187 8.14 -8.08 -14.43
N PHE A 188 6.98 -8.41 -15.01
CA PHE A 188 6.52 -9.79 -15.16
C PHE A 188 7.45 -10.65 -16.05
N GLU A 189 8.12 -10.03 -17.00
CA GLU A 189 9.07 -10.68 -17.91
C GLU A 189 10.45 -10.95 -17.28
N VAL A 190 10.75 -10.41 -16.08
CA VAL A 190 12.07 -10.53 -15.47
C VAL A 190 12.27 -11.91 -14.87
N HIS A 191 13.22 -12.66 -15.45
CA HIS A 191 13.62 -13.99 -14.98
C HIS A 191 15.12 -14.01 -14.69
N ILE A 192 15.50 -14.69 -13.60
CA ILE A 192 16.90 -14.98 -13.26
C ILE A 192 17.03 -16.49 -13.15
N ASP A 193 17.98 -17.06 -13.89
CA ASP A 193 18.21 -18.50 -13.98
C ASP A 193 16.92 -19.30 -14.35
N GLY A 194 16.10 -18.74 -15.25
CA GLY A 194 14.85 -19.34 -15.70
C GLY A 194 13.69 -19.25 -14.71
N VAL A 195 13.88 -18.61 -13.56
CA VAL A 195 12.84 -18.43 -12.55
C VAL A 195 12.39 -16.97 -12.50
N GLN A 196 11.08 -16.75 -12.52
CA GLN A 196 10.51 -15.40 -12.41
C GLN A 196 10.97 -14.73 -11.12
N LEU A 197 11.50 -13.50 -11.23
CA LEU A 197 12.09 -12.80 -10.07
C LEU A 197 11.05 -12.30 -9.09
N PHE A 198 10.00 -11.67 -9.58
CA PHE A 198 8.94 -11.08 -8.76
C PHE A 198 7.73 -12.01 -8.68
N SER A 199 7.00 -11.92 -7.57
CA SER A 199 5.79 -12.71 -7.29
C SER A 199 4.63 -11.85 -6.80
N SER A 200 4.80 -10.52 -6.77
CA SER A 200 3.74 -9.60 -6.40
C SER A 200 3.87 -8.24 -7.04
N VAL A 201 2.73 -7.57 -7.16
CA VAL A 201 2.64 -6.15 -7.52
C VAL A 201 1.73 -5.41 -6.55
N GLN A 202 2.14 -4.21 -6.15
CA GLN A 202 1.31 -3.25 -5.45
C GLN A 202 1.08 -2.03 -6.33
N ALA A 203 -0.14 -1.82 -6.80
CA ALA A 203 -0.47 -0.75 -7.75
C ALA A 203 -1.61 0.14 -7.23
N THR A 204 -1.68 1.35 -7.74
CA THR A 204 -2.87 2.19 -7.59
C THR A 204 -3.95 1.66 -8.52
N TRP A 205 -5.09 1.29 -7.94
CA TRP A 205 -6.33 1.05 -8.66
C TRP A 205 -7.51 1.53 -7.81
N ASN A 206 -8.38 2.31 -8.40
CA ASN A 206 -9.62 2.78 -7.78
C ASN A 206 -10.59 3.20 -8.89
N LEU A 207 -11.81 3.62 -8.50
CA LEU A 207 -12.86 3.97 -9.45
C LEU A 207 -12.53 5.20 -10.33
N LEU A 208 -11.57 6.05 -9.93
CA LEU A 208 -11.09 7.19 -10.71
C LEU A 208 -9.92 6.81 -11.63
N GLU A 209 -9.10 5.84 -11.23
CA GLU A 209 -7.90 5.37 -11.95
C GLU A 209 -7.91 3.84 -12.10
N PRO A 210 -8.72 3.27 -13.00
CA PRO A 210 -8.78 1.83 -13.22
C PRO A 210 -7.82 1.32 -14.31
N SER A 211 -6.98 2.17 -14.90
CA SER A 211 -6.24 1.86 -16.13
C SER A 211 -5.27 0.68 -16.02
N ALA A 212 -4.75 0.40 -14.81
CA ALA A 212 -3.86 -0.74 -14.59
C ALA A 212 -4.60 -2.10 -14.54
N GLY A 213 -5.92 -2.11 -14.45
CA GLY A 213 -6.73 -3.32 -14.25
C GLY A 213 -6.33 -4.50 -15.14
N PRO A 214 -6.28 -4.35 -16.48
CA PRO A 214 -5.89 -5.45 -17.37
C PRO A 214 -4.50 -6.04 -17.07
N ALA A 215 -3.49 -5.20 -16.78
CA ALA A 215 -2.15 -5.68 -16.44
C ALA A 215 -2.10 -6.36 -15.07
N LEU A 216 -2.92 -5.92 -14.13
CA LEU A 216 -3.05 -6.55 -12.81
C LEU A 216 -3.73 -7.92 -12.90
N GLU A 217 -4.74 -8.06 -13.77
CA GLU A 217 -5.38 -9.34 -14.07
C GLU A 217 -4.42 -10.32 -14.75
N GLU A 218 -3.61 -9.85 -15.71
CA GLU A 218 -2.54 -10.64 -16.34
C GLU A 218 -1.53 -11.13 -15.28
N ALA A 219 -1.07 -10.27 -14.39
CA ALA A 219 -0.15 -10.62 -13.31
C ALA A 219 -0.76 -11.64 -12.34
N HIS A 220 -2.02 -11.45 -11.93
CA HIS A 220 -2.74 -12.38 -11.08
C HIS A 220 -2.89 -13.76 -11.75
N SER A 221 -3.28 -13.80 -13.02
CA SER A 221 -3.41 -15.04 -13.80
C SER A 221 -2.07 -15.77 -13.91
N GLY A 222 -0.96 -15.04 -13.91
CA GLY A 222 0.41 -15.57 -13.84
C GLY A 222 0.85 -16.04 -12.44
N GLY A 223 -0.01 -15.89 -11.43
CA GLY A 223 0.22 -16.35 -10.06
C GLY A 223 0.83 -15.29 -9.13
N TRP A 224 0.90 -14.03 -9.54
CA TRP A 224 1.34 -12.96 -8.65
C TRP A 224 0.26 -12.58 -7.63
N ALA A 225 0.70 -12.18 -6.44
CA ALA A 225 -0.16 -11.43 -5.52
C ALA A 225 -0.40 -10.02 -6.05
N VAL A 226 -1.65 -9.59 -6.12
CA VAL A 226 -2.00 -8.22 -6.48
C VAL A 226 -2.50 -7.49 -5.25
N LEU A 227 -1.72 -6.50 -4.82
CA LEU A 227 -2.06 -5.62 -3.72
C LEU A 227 -2.52 -4.27 -4.30
N VAL A 228 -3.65 -3.77 -3.84
CA VAL A 228 -4.16 -2.47 -4.29
C VAL A 228 -3.96 -1.42 -3.22
N LYS A 229 -3.25 -0.36 -3.58
CA LYS A 229 -3.10 0.86 -2.78
C LYS A 229 -3.96 2.00 -3.32
N GLU A 230 -4.19 3.02 -2.50
CA GLU A 230 -4.95 4.22 -2.88
C GLU A 230 -6.40 3.93 -3.34
N ALA A 231 -7.03 2.92 -2.76
CA ALA A 231 -8.42 2.54 -3.07
C ALA A 231 -9.41 3.70 -2.92
N VAL A 232 -9.15 4.64 -2.00
CA VAL A 232 -9.95 5.86 -1.80
C VAL A 232 -9.42 7.09 -2.56
N ALA A 233 -8.49 6.91 -3.51
CA ALA A 233 -7.90 7.98 -4.33
C ALA A 233 -7.38 9.16 -3.49
N ASN A 234 -6.56 8.87 -2.46
CA ASN A 234 -6.02 9.87 -1.53
C ASN A 234 -7.11 10.77 -0.87
N GLY A 235 -8.27 10.19 -0.57
CA GLY A 235 -9.39 10.84 0.08
C GLY A 235 -10.47 11.37 -0.87
N ARG A 236 -10.28 11.36 -2.18
CA ARG A 236 -11.27 11.83 -3.17
C ARG A 236 -12.57 11.02 -3.14
N LEU A 237 -12.49 9.72 -2.85
CA LEU A 237 -13.63 8.80 -2.73
C LEU A 237 -14.14 8.64 -1.29
N THR A 238 -13.81 9.57 -0.40
CA THR A 238 -14.37 9.66 0.96
C THR A 238 -15.47 10.70 1.01
N ARG A 239 -16.23 10.76 2.11
CA ARG A 239 -17.27 11.77 2.33
C ARG A 239 -16.75 13.22 2.29
N TYR A 240 -15.44 13.44 2.41
CA TYR A 240 -14.80 14.76 2.36
C TYR A 240 -14.20 15.06 0.99
N GLY A 241 -14.18 14.09 0.09
CA GLY A 241 -13.58 14.23 -1.23
C GLY A 241 -14.56 14.67 -2.31
N ASP A 242 -14.02 15.23 -3.39
CA ASP A 242 -14.76 15.76 -4.52
C ASP A 242 -15.66 14.71 -5.23
N ALA A 243 -15.26 13.45 -5.22
CA ALA A 243 -16.05 12.38 -5.82
C ALA A 243 -16.97 11.65 -4.82
N GLY A 244 -16.62 11.61 -3.52
CA GLY A 244 -17.36 10.85 -2.51
C GLY A 244 -18.30 11.68 -1.64
N ALA A 245 -18.28 13.01 -1.73
CA ALA A 245 -19.11 13.89 -0.91
C ALA A 245 -20.62 13.60 -1.07
N PRO A 246 -21.43 13.90 -0.04
CA PRO A 246 -22.90 13.81 -0.14
C PRO A 246 -23.43 14.60 -1.35
N GLY A 247 -24.34 14.00 -2.11
CA GLY A 247 -24.93 14.59 -3.31
C GLY A 247 -24.18 14.29 -4.62
N THR A 248 -22.95 13.80 -4.55
CA THR A 248 -22.24 13.27 -5.74
C THR A 248 -22.85 11.91 -6.16
N PRO A 249 -22.70 11.48 -7.43
CA PRO A 249 -23.19 10.18 -7.85
C PRO A 249 -22.67 9.01 -7.00
N PHE A 250 -21.38 9.04 -6.63
CA PHE A 250 -20.77 7.98 -5.80
C PHE A 250 -21.18 8.10 -4.32
N GLY A 251 -21.23 9.32 -3.76
CA GLY A 251 -21.73 9.53 -2.40
C GLY A 251 -23.18 9.07 -2.24
N ASN A 252 -24.04 9.29 -3.24
CA ASN A 252 -25.41 8.80 -3.27
C ASN A 252 -25.46 7.27 -3.36
N ALA A 253 -24.59 6.63 -4.16
CA ALA A 253 -24.49 5.18 -4.23
C ALA A 253 -24.08 4.57 -2.88
N ALA A 254 -23.13 5.19 -2.17
CA ALA A 254 -22.72 4.76 -0.83
C ALA A 254 -23.86 4.89 0.19
N ALA A 255 -24.57 6.00 0.17
CA ALA A 255 -25.76 6.20 1.02
C ALA A 255 -26.86 5.17 0.75
N ALA A 256 -27.11 4.84 -0.53
CA ALA A 256 -28.06 3.79 -0.92
C ALA A 256 -27.63 2.38 -0.45
N ALA A 257 -26.32 2.14 -0.40
CA ALA A 257 -25.75 0.88 0.14
C ALA A 257 -25.69 0.87 1.69
N GLY A 258 -26.03 1.97 2.36
CA GLY A 258 -25.99 2.09 3.82
C GLY A 258 -24.59 2.07 4.43
N VAL A 259 -23.58 2.53 3.67
CA VAL A 259 -22.19 2.60 4.09
C VAL A 259 -21.55 3.95 3.80
N GLU A 260 -20.41 4.22 4.43
CA GLU A 260 -19.59 5.38 4.07
C GLU A 260 -18.94 5.19 2.69
N PRO A 261 -18.64 6.27 1.94
CA PRO A 261 -18.04 6.16 0.61
C PRO A 261 -16.69 5.45 0.58
N ASP A 262 -15.87 5.57 1.61
CA ASP A 262 -14.60 4.85 1.72
C ASP A 262 -14.80 3.32 1.79
N ALA A 263 -15.80 2.85 2.55
CA ALA A 263 -16.14 1.43 2.60
C ALA A 263 -16.60 0.91 1.22
N LEU A 264 -17.44 1.64 0.50
CA LEU A 264 -17.88 1.28 -0.84
C LEU A 264 -16.72 1.31 -1.85
N ALA A 265 -15.77 2.26 -1.72
CA ALA A 265 -14.59 2.32 -2.58
C ALA A 265 -13.69 1.08 -2.40
N LEU A 266 -13.41 0.69 -1.15
CA LEU A 266 -12.66 -0.54 -0.88
C LEU A 266 -13.44 -1.79 -1.33
N ALA A 267 -14.76 -1.83 -1.14
CA ALA A 267 -15.60 -2.94 -1.61
C ALA A 267 -15.53 -3.09 -3.13
N ALA A 268 -15.55 -1.99 -3.88
CA ALA A 268 -15.41 -2.01 -5.34
C ALA A 268 -14.05 -2.57 -5.79
N VAL A 269 -12.99 -2.33 -5.03
CA VAL A 269 -11.68 -2.97 -5.24
C VAL A 269 -11.74 -4.46 -4.93
N LEU A 270 -12.29 -4.86 -3.79
CA LEU A 270 -12.43 -6.27 -3.40
C LEU A 270 -13.30 -7.09 -4.36
N ALA A 271 -14.22 -6.44 -5.07
CA ALA A 271 -15.05 -7.08 -6.09
C ALA A 271 -14.27 -7.46 -7.36
N GLN A 272 -13.05 -6.95 -7.55
CA GLN A 272 -12.20 -7.34 -8.66
C GLN A 272 -11.61 -8.75 -8.40
N PRO A 273 -11.80 -9.73 -9.30
CA PRO A 273 -11.41 -11.13 -9.06
C PRO A 273 -9.88 -11.32 -8.93
N TRP A 274 -9.11 -10.39 -9.45
CA TRP A 274 -7.64 -10.41 -9.41
C TRP A 274 -7.04 -9.73 -8.16
N VAL A 275 -7.83 -9.14 -7.28
CA VAL A 275 -7.30 -8.50 -6.05
C VAL A 275 -7.02 -9.56 -4.98
N THR A 276 -5.77 -9.62 -4.55
CA THR A 276 -5.36 -10.41 -3.38
C THR A 276 -5.61 -9.64 -2.10
N VAL A 277 -5.09 -8.41 -2.01
CA VAL A 277 -5.21 -7.55 -0.83
C VAL A 277 -5.55 -6.13 -1.24
N VAL A 278 -6.54 -5.50 -0.60
CA VAL A 278 -6.72 -4.05 -0.63
C VAL A 278 -6.16 -3.43 0.64
N LEU A 279 -5.39 -2.35 0.51
CA LEU A 279 -4.78 -1.66 1.64
C LEU A 279 -5.71 -0.55 2.17
N SER A 280 -6.10 -0.66 3.43
CA SER A 280 -6.65 0.45 4.19
C SER A 280 -5.52 1.40 4.57
N GLY A 281 -5.61 2.66 4.17
CA GLY A 281 -4.72 3.75 4.59
C GLY A 281 -5.32 4.56 5.74
N ALA A 282 -6.12 3.93 6.59
CA ALA A 282 -6.76 4.58 7.72
C ALA A 282 -5.74 5.23 8.66
N ALA A 283 -6.05 6.43 9.11
CA ALA A 283 -5.26 7.22 10.06
C ALA A 283 -5.88 7.24 11.46
N SER A 284 -7.11 6.74 11.59
CA SER A 284 -7.82 6.59 12.86
C SER A 284 -8.57 5.25 12.93
N VAL A 285 -8.91 4.82 14.15
CA VAL A 285 -9.69 3.59 14.38
C VAL A 285 -11.08 3.69 13.76
N ASP A 286 -11.69 4.86 13.75
CA ASP A 286 -13.00 5.07 13.12
C ASP A 286 -12.94 4.88 11.61
N GLN A 287 -11.91 5.42 10.95
CA GLN A 287 -11.67 5.20 9.52
C GLN A 287 -11.39 3.72 9.22
N LEU A 288 -10.58 3.07 10.05
CA LEU A 288 -10.33 1.63 9.91
C LEU A 288 -11.62 0.83 10.04
N THR A 289 -12.44 1.13 11.04
CA THR A 289 -13.73 0.47 11.27
C THR A 289 -14.67 0.65 10.07
N SER A 290 -14.72 1.85 9.49
CA SER A 290 -15.45 2.11 8.25
C SER A 290 -14.91 1.27 7.09
N ASN A 291 -13.60 1.31 6.85
CA ASN A 291 -12.95 0.58 5.74
C ASN A 291 -13.15 -0.94 5.84
N LEU A 292 -13.16 -1.49 7.05
CA LEU A 292 -13.36 -2.93 7.27
C LEU A 292 -14.77 -3.41 6.88
N ARG A 293 -15.77 -2.52 6.86
CA ARG A 293 -17.11 -2.84 6.35
C ARG A 293 -17.11 -3.22 4.86
N ALA A 294 -16.06 -2.86 4.12
CA ALA A 294 -15.90 -3.22 2.72
C ALA A 294 -16.04 -4.73 2.48
N GLY A 295 -15.56 -5.57 3.40
CA GLY A 295 -15.65 -7.03 3.29
C GLY A 295 -17.07 -7.60 3.32
N GLU A 296 -18.04 -6.81 3.77
CA GLU A 296 -19.45 -7.19 3.90
C GLU A 296 -20.38 -6.33 3.04
N THR A 297 -19.82 -5.35 2.32
CA THR A 297 -20.58 -4.38 1.53
C THR A 297 -20.84 -4.95 0.12
N PRO A 298 -22.09 -5.20 -0.26
CA PRO A 298 -22.40 -5.61 -1.61
C PRO A 298 -22.16 -4.46 -2.59
N VAL A 299 -21.47 -4.76 -3.68
CA VAL A 299 -21.22 -3.79 -4.75
C VAL A 299 -22.29 -3.93 -5.83
N GLY A 300 -23.19 -2.98 -5.89
CA GLY A 300 -24.18 -2.85 -6.97
C GLY A 300 -23.61 -2.18 -8.21
N VAL A 301 -24.47 -1.65 -9.06
CA VAL A 301 -24.06 -0.85 -10.22
C VAL A 301 -23.52 0.50 -9.72
N LEU A 302 -22.24 0.74 -9.98
CA LEU A 302 -21.57 2.01 -9.61
C LEU A 302 -21.57 3.01 -10.79
N PRO A 303 -21.57 4.32 -10.48
CA PRO A 303 -21.41 5.33 -11.54
C PRO A 303 -20.02 5.21 -12.18
N SER A 304 -19.93 5.54 -13.48
CA SER A 304 -18.63 5.65 -14.17
C SER A 304 -17.92 6.91 -13.68
N LEU A 305 -16.76 6.73 -13.03
CA LEU A 305 -15.95 7.80 -12.45
C LEU A 305 -14.56 7.90 -13.07
N ALA A 306 -14.21 6.97 -13.97
CA ALA A 306 -12.86 6.88 -14.52
C ALA A 306 -12.42 8.17 -15.19
N GLU A 307 -11.24 8.65 -14.82
CA GLU A 307 -10.55 9.79 -15.42
C GLU A 307 -9.47 9.29 -16.38
N PRO A 308 -9.03 10.11 -17.36
CA PRO A 308 -7.81 9.80 -18.09
C PRO A 308 -6.63 9.66 -17.13
N ALA A 309 -5.86 8.57 -17.24
CA ALA A 309 -4.77 8.26 -16.30
C ALA A 309 -3.80 9.45 -16.13
N ALA A 310 -3.39 10.10 -17.24
CA ALA A 310 -2.50 11.26 -17.18
C ALA A 310 -3.09 12.40 -16.33
N GLN A 311 -4.39 12.64 -16.40
CA GLN A 311 -5.07 13.67 -15.61
C GLN A 311 -5.11 13.30 -14.12
N TYR A 312 -5.50 12.06 -13.80
CA TYR A 312 -5.50 11.57 -12.43
C TYR A 312 -4.13 11.74 -11.77
N TRP A 313 -3.08 11.26 -12.44
CA TRP A 313 -1.72 11.31 -11.92
C TRP A 313 -1.17 12.74 -11.81
N ALA A 314 -1.53 13.64 -12.72
CA ALA A 314 -1.19 15.06 -12.61
C ALA A 314 -1.85 15.69 -11.38
N THR A 315 -3.15 15.45 -11.19
CA THR A 315 -3.90 15.92 -9.99
C THR A 315 -3.31 15.37 -8.70
N ARG A 316 -2.96 14.06 -8.68
CA ARG A 316 -2.34 13.42 -7.52
C ARG A 316 -0.98 14.03 -7.19
N SER A 317 -0.14 14.24 -8.18
CA SER A 317 1.23 14.79 -8.00
C SER A 317 1.24 16.25 -7.55
N ALA A 318 0.21 17.00 -7.88
CA ALA A 318 0.05 18.40 -7.46
C ALA A 318 -0.44 18.55 -6.00
N ARG A 319 -0.80 17.44 -5.32
CA ARG A 319 -1.26 17.51 -3.93
C ARG A 319 -0.11 17.84 -3.00
N PRO A 320 -0.31 18.78 -2.07
CA PRO A 320 0.69 19.07 -1.07
C PRO A 320 0.89 17.89 -0.09
N TRP A 321 2.05 17.82 0.48
CA TRP A 321 2.30 17.04 1.68
C TRP A 321 1.76 17.81 2.88
N THR A 322 0.84 17.23 3.64
CA THR A 322 0.20 17.89 4.80
C THR A 322 0.26 17.01 6.04
#